data_1697e80145740255666d6d779948677e
#
_entry.id   1697e80145740255666d6d779948677e
#
_cell.length_a   1.000
_cell.length_b   1.000
_cell.length_c   1.000
_cell.angle_alpha   90.00
_cell.angle_beta   90.00
_cell.angle_gamma   90.00
#
_symmetry.space_group_name_H-M   'P 1'
#
loop_
_entity.id
_entity.type
_entity.pdbx_description
1 polymer ?
#
loop_
_entity_poly.entity_id
_entity_poly.type
_entity_poly.pdbx_seq_one_letter_code
_entity_poly.pdbx_strand_id
1 'polypeptide(L)'
;MPAKRRNELYLFFAVIVAVNLALGFSDGLFSNYFKDVYQIDGFHRGLIELPREMPGVITFFLVSALSFLGDITIAIFAQAIAAVGLMVLGFVTPSFGLMLVFLFINSLGVHLYMPLRDSIGMSLAEPDQIGKRMGQFGGLSFAVLTVAGLSVFFLFRFGVFRFTSDIKWTFVVAAVFYLLAVVMMVLLKLETGQIRTKREKIKLIFRKEYKYYYLLAIVFGVQKQVMLVFGPWVLIETLGQRVDVIVLLGIIASTLGMFFMPQLGKWIDRFGVK
;
A
#
# COMPACT_ATOMS: atom_id res chain seq x y z
N MET A 1 -4.57 -29.61 -5.95
CA MET A 1 -4.29 -28.79 -4.77
C MET A 1 -5.12 -29.30 -3.58
N PRO A 2 -4.55 -29.64 -2.41
CA PRO A 2 -5.31 -30.06 -1.22
C PRO A 2 -6.32 -28.99 -0.80
N ALA A 3 -7.48 -29.39 -0.25
CA ALA A 3 -8.55 -28.45 0.14
C ALA A 3 -8.07 -27.36 1.12
N LYS A 4 -7.23 -27.71 2.09
CA LYS A 4 -6.62 -26.78 3.05
C LYS A 4 -5.84 -25.67 2.32
N ARG A 5 -4.92 -26.02 1.43
CA ARG A 5 -4.11 -25.04 0.68
C ARG A 5 -4.95 -24.12 -0.19
N ARG A 6 -6.09 -24.61 -0.66
CA ARG A 6 -7.06 -23.81 -1.43
C ARG A 6 -7.72 -22.75 -0.54
N ASN A 7 -8.11 -23.10 0.69
CA ASN A 7 -8.70 -22.16 1.64
C ASN A 7 -7.70 -21.07 2.05
N GLU A 8 -6.45 -21.46 2.35
CA GLU A 8 -5.36 -20.51 2.65
C GLU A 8 -5.20 -19.47 1.52
N LEU A 9 -5.22 -19.94 0.29
CA LEU A 9 -5.10 -19.08 -0.88
C LEU A 9 -6.30 -18.13 -1.04
N TYR A 10 -7.54 -18.62 -0.84
CA TYR A 10 -8.73 -17.75 -0.89
C TYR A 10 -8.74 -16.70 0.20
N LEU A 11 -8.33 -17.06 1.43
CA LEU A 11 -8.19 -16.10 2.51
C LEU A 11 -7.15 -15.02 2.17
N PHE A 12 -6.03 -15.41 1.58
CA PHE A 12 -5.02 -14.43 1.17
C PHE A 12 -5.50 -13.54 0.01
N PHE A 13 -6.25 -14.06 -0.94
CA PHE A 13 -6.94 -13.23 -1.94
C PHE A 13 -7.90 -12.23 -1.30
N ALA A 14 -8.66 -12.64 -0.28
CA ALA A 14 -9.56 -11.75 0.46
C ALA A 14 -8.77 -10.64 1.20
N VAL A 15 -7.60 -10.96 1.78
CA VAL A 15 -6.68 -9.96 2.35
C VAL A 15 -6.24 -8.95 1.30
N ILE A 16 -5.81 -9.42 0.11
CA ILE A 16 -5.40 -8.53 -0.99
C ILE A 16 -6.54 -7.60 -1.38
N VAL A 17 -7.76 -8.11 -1.49
CA VAL A 17 -8.95 -7.30 -1.80
C VAL A 17 -9.15 -6.23 -0.71
N ALA A 18 -9.19 -6.62 0.56
CA ALA A 18 -9.43 -5.68 1.66
C ALA A 18 -8.36 -4.58 1.74
N VAL A 19 -7.07 -4.95 1.65
CA VAL A 19 -5.96 -3.99 1.71
C VAL A 19 -5.99 -3.03 0.51
N ASN A 20 -6.24 -3.51 -0.70
CA ASN A 20 -6.28 -2.63 -1.87
C ASN A 20 -7.54 -1.76 -1.92
N LEU A 21 -8.68 -2.19 -1.35
CA LEU A 21 -9.81 -1.29 -1.08
C LEU A 21 -9.39 -0.18 -0.11
N ALA A 22 -8.75 -0.52 1.01
CA ALA A 22 -8.26 0.48 1.96
C ALA A 22 -7.32 1.49 1.30
N LEU A 23 -6.33 1.04 0.52
CA LEU A 23 -5.42 1.91 -0.24
C LEU A 23 -6.15 2.79 -1.25
N GLY A 24 -7.11 2.23 -1.98
CA GLY A 24 -7.88 2.98 -2.98
C GLY A 24 -8.77 4.09 -2.38
N PHE A 25 -9.26 3.90 -1.14
CA PHE A 25 -10.02 4.90 -0.41
C PHE A 25 -9.15 5.89 0.40
N SER A 26 -7.82 5.76 0.40
CA SER A 26 -6.94 6.62 1.20
C SER A 26 -5.76 7.20 0.44
N ASP A 27 -4.89 6.38 -0.15
CA ASP A 27 -3.55 6.80 -0.54
C ASP A 27 -3.54 7.91 -1.62
N GLY A 28 -4.31 7.74 -2.69
CA GLY A 28 -4.42 8.72 -3.77
C GLY A 28 -5.10 10.03 -3.37
N LEU A 29 -5.71 10.11 -2.18
CA LEU A 29 -6.52 11.23 -1.74
C LEU A 29 -5.80 12.17 -0.76
N PHE A 30 -4.65 11.77 -0.23
CA PHE A 30 -3.92 12.58 0.75
C PHE A 30 -3.57 13.97 0.24
N SER A 31 -3.17 14.13 -1.02
CA SER A 31 -2.84 15.45 -1.57
C SER A 31 -4.03 16.41 -1.52
N ASN A 32 -5.22 15.95 -1.86
CA ASN A 32 -6.45 16.75 -1.75
C ASN A 32 -6.81 17.00 -0.29
N TYR A 33 -6.71 16.01 0.59
CA TYR A 33 -6.92 16.18 2.03
C TYR A 33 -6.02 17.25 2.62
N PHE A 34 -4.73 17.25 2.32
CA PHE A 34 -3.79 18.25 2.80
C PHE A 34 -4.12 19.65 2.28
N LYS A 35 -4.51 19.76 1.00
CA LYS A 35 -4.90 21.02 0.40
C LYS A 35 -6.20 21.56 0.97
N ASP A 36 -7.25 20.73 1.02
CA ASP A 36 -8.60 21.16 1.38
C ASP A 36 -8.74 21.46 2.88
N VAL A 37 -8.03 20.69 3.75
CA VAL A 37 -8.16 20.80 5.20
C VAL A 37 -7.12 21.73 5.83
N TYR A 38 -5.86 21.63 5.37
CA TYR A 38 -4.74 22.37 5.97
C TYR A 38 -4.23 23.51 5.10
N GLN A 39 -4.74 23.66 3.87
CA GLN A 39 -4.37 24.72 2.92
C GLN A 39 -2.86 24.85 2.72
N ILE A 40 -2.15 23.71 2.73
CA ILE A 40 -0.71 23.67 2.59
C ILE A 40 -0.25 24.13 1.20
N ASP A 41 0.96 24.66 1.13
CA ASP A 41 1.68 24.99 -0.09
C ASP A 41 2.59 23.84 -0.58
N GLY A 42 3.27 24.02 -1.69
CA GLY A 42 4.17 23.02 -2.26
C GLY A 42 5.37 22.70 -1.38
N PHE A 43 5.86 23.65 -0.58
CA PHE A 43 6.95 23.42 0.35
C PHE A 43 6.52 22.48 1.49
N HIS A 44 5.40 22.78 2.14
CA HIS A 44 4.85 21.94 3.19
C HIS A 44 4.44 20.58 2.65
N ARG A 45 3.97 20.50 1.40
CA ARG A 45 3.68 19.23 0.73
C ARG A 45 4.92 18.34 0.63
N GLY A 46 6.07 18.92 0.30
CA GLY A 46 7.36 18.20 0.29
C GLY A 46 7.78 17.74 1.69
N LEU A 47 7.62 18.59 2.72
CA LEU A 47 7.97 18.24 4.10
C LEU A 47 7.13 17.10 4.68
N ILE A 48 5.85 16.97 4.28
CA ILE A 48 4.96 15.87 4.70
C ILE A 48 5.50 14.51 4.24
N GLU A 49 6.25 14.46 3.14
CA GLU A 49 6.82 13.20 2.65
C GLU A 49 7.85 12.61 3.62
N LEU A 50 8.51 13.42 4.45
CA LEU A 50 9.43 12.93 5.46
C LEU A 50 8.75 11.96 6.44
N PRO A 51 7.72 12.34 7.22
CA PRO A 51 7.00 11.41 8.09
C PRO A 51 6.25 10.31 7.32
N ARG A 52 5.91 10.54 6.05
CA ARG A 52 5.21 9.56 5.23
C ARG A 52 6.12 8.45 4.70
N GLU A 53 7.36 8.76 4.32
CA GLU A 53 8.30 7.81 3.70
C GLU A 53 9.33 7.26 4.69
N MET A 54 9.62 7.96 5.80
CA MET A 54 10.53 7.48 6.85
C MET A 54 10.18 6.08 7.38
N PRO A 55 8.90 5.70 7.52
CA PRO A 55 8.51 4.33 7.86
C PRO A 55 9.11 3.26 6.93
N GLY A 56 9.30 3.56 5.64
CA GLY A 56 9.93 2.63 4.70
C GLY A 56 11.35 2.22 5.11
N VAL A 57 12.13 3.17 5.63
CA VAL A 57 13.48 2.90 6.16
C VAL A 57 13.40 2.13 7.48
N ILE A 58 12.49 2.52 8.38
CA ILE A 58 12.29 1.88 9.69
C ILE A 58 11.82 0.43 9.52
N THR A 59 10.97 0.16 8.55
CA THR A 59 10.44 -1.19 8.25
C THR A 59 11.53 -2.22 8.07
N PHE A 60 12.65 -1.86 7.42
CA PHE A 60 13.78 -2.76 7.25
C PHE A 60 14.30 -3.32 8.60
N PHE A 61 14.44 -2.45 9.59
CA PHE A 61 14.86 -2.84 10.93
C PHE A 61 13.77 -3.57 11.70
N LEU A 62 12.53 -3.07 11.64
CA LEU A 62 11.40 -3.66 12.36
C LEU A 62 11.08 -5.08 11.88
N VAL A 63 11.04 -5.34 10.58
CA VAL A 63 10.77 -6.68 10.05
C VAL A 63 11.86 -7.66 10.48
N SER A 64 13.12 -7.22 10.55
CA SER A 64 14.21 -8.06 11.06
C SER A 64 14.07 -8.32 12.57
N ALA A 65 13.82 -7.28 13.35
CA ALA A 65 13.71 -7.38 14.81
C ALA A 65 12.49 -8.22 15.24
N LEU A 66 11.37 -8.11 14.52
CA LEU A 66 10.12 -8.82 14.83
C LEU A 66 10.00 -10.19 14.15
N SER A 67 11.02 -10.65 13.41
CA SER A 67 10.97 -11.89 12.62
C SER A 67 10.62 -13.14 13.45
N PHE A 68 10.83 -13.11 14.77
CA PHE A 68 10.45 -14.19 15.69
C PHE A 68 8.92 -14.38 15.81
N LEU A 69 8.12 -13.35 15.52
CA LEU A 69 6.64 -13.42 15.57
C LEU A 69 6.04 -14.14 14.35
N GLY A 70 6.78 -14.27 13.27
CA GLY A 70 6.31 -14.80 12.00
C GLY A 70 5.54 -13.78 11.14
N ASP A 71 5.62 -13.95 9.83
CA ASP A 71 5.18 -12.96 8.83
C ASP A 71 3.70 -12.58 8.94
N ILE A 72 2.81 -13.57 9.12
CA ILE A 72 1.37 -13.31 9.24
C ILE A 72 1.05 -12.49 10.50
N THR A 73 1.73 -12.76 11.63
CA THR A 73 1.50 -12.01 12.87
C THR A 73 1.94 -10.56 12.72
N ILE A 74 3.11 -10.33 12.13
CA ILE A 74 3.59 -8.96 11.87
C ILE A 74 2.63 -8.23 10.91
N ALA A 75 2.11 -8.94 9.89
CA ALA A 75 1.14 -8.38 8.95
C ALA A 75 -0.19 -8.00 9.62
N ILE A 76 -0.66 -8.77 10.61
CA ILE A 76 -1.85 -8.42 11.43
C ILE A 76 -1.60 -7.08 12.15
N PHE A 77 -0.46 -6.95 12.84
CA PHE A 77 -0.12 -5.69 13.53
C PHE A 77 0.03 -4.52 12.54
N ALA A 78 0.64 -4.76 11.39
CA ALA A 78 0.81 -3.76 10.35
C ALA A 78 -0.54 -3.19 9.88
N GLN A 79 -1.52 -4.07 9.58
CA GLN A 79 -2.86 -3.63 9.17
C GLN A 79 -3.62 -2.93 10.30
N ALA A 80 -3.47 -3.40 11.54
CA ALA A 80 -4.10 -2.74 12.70
C ALA A 80 -3.53 -1.32 12.92
N ILE A 81 -2.21 -1.14 12.81
CA ILE A 81 -1.56 0.16 12.92
C ILE A 81 -2.01 1.09 11.78
N ALA A 82 -2.10 0.58 10.55
CA ALA A 82 -2.60 1.36 9.41
C ALA A 82 -4.05 1.83 9.63
N ALA A 83 -4.91 0.94 10.15
CA ALA A 83 -6.30 1.27 10.48
C ALA A 83 -6.40 2.37 11.55
N VAL A 84 -5.61 2.29 12.63
CA VAL A 84 -5.60 3.30 13.70
C VAL A 84 -5.25 4.68 13.16
N GLY A 85 -4.20 4.79 12.34
CA GLY A 85 -3.82 6.05 11.73
C GLY A 85 -4.97 6.70 10.94
N LEU A 86 -5.60 5.94 10.04
CA LEU A 86 -6.72 6.43 9.24
C LEU A 86 -7.99 6.68 10.05
N MET A 87 -8.28 5.88 11.09
CA MET A 87 -9.44 6.07 11.95
C MET A 87 -9.39 7.46 12.60
N VAL A 88 -8.23 7.85 13.14
CA VAL A 88 -8.08 9.17 13.75
C VAL A 88 -8.20 10.27 12.70
N LEU A 89 -7.52 10.15 11.55
CA LEU A 89 -7.63 11.15 10.47
C LEU A 89 -9.05 11.23 9.88
N GLY A 90 -9.82 10.16 9.98
CA GLY A 90 -11.20 10.10 9.50
C GLY A 90 -12.20 10.76 10.45
N PHE A 91 -12.15 10.43 11.72
CA PHE A 91 -13.12 10.94 12.71
C PHE A 91 -12.76 12.29 13.30
N VAL A 92 -11.48 12.64 13.33
CA VAL A 92 -11.00 13.87 13.94
C VAL A 92 -10.22 14.67 12.89
N THR A 93 -10.32 16.00 12.97
CA THR A 93 -9.41 16.90 12.24
C THR A 93 -8.35 17.38 13.23
N PRO A 94 -7.24 16.64 13.38
CA PRO A 94 -6.21 16.99 14.35
C PRO A 94 -5.47 18.26 13.90
N SER A 95 -4.73 18.89 14.81
CA SER A 95 -3.76 19.92 14.43
C SER A 95 -2.74 19.37 13.43
N PHE A 96 -2.11 20.24 12.64
CA PHE A 96 -1.17 19.82 11.59
C PHE A 96 -0.08 18.88 12.13
N GLY A 97 0.52 19.17 13.30
CA GLY A 97 1.54 18.31 13.90
C GLY A 97 1.01 16.91 14.29
N LEU A 98 -0.19 16.84 14.86
CA LEU A 98 -0.83 15.56 15.20
C LEU A 98 -1.25 14.81 13.93
N MET A 99 -1.67 15.50 12.89
CA MET A 99 -1.94 14.87 11.58
C MET A 99 -0.70 14.17 11.06
N LEU A 100 0.49 14.77 11.14
CA LEU A 100 1.74 14.13 10.72
C LEU A 100 2.04 12.85 11.52
N VAL A 101 1.73 12.84 12.84
CA VAL A 101 1.90 11.64 13.67
C VAL A 101 0.99 10.50 13.20
N PHE A 102 -0.30 10.78 12.96
CA PHE A 102 -1.23 9.72 12.52
C PHE A 102 -1.00 9.31 11.06
N LEU A 103 -0.52 10.22 10.22
CA LEU A 103 -0.03 9.90 8.88
C LEU A 103 1.17 8.95 8.94
N PHE A 104 2.15 9.23 9.82
CA PHE A 104 3.29 8.35 10.07
C PHE A 104 2.84 6.97 10.56
N ILE A 105 1.89 6.90 11.51
CA ILE A 105 1.35 5.64 12.04
C ILE A 105 0.68 4.83 10.91
N ASN A 106 -0.15 5.46 10.08
CA ASN A 106 -0.75 4.79 8.93
C ASN A 106 0.31 4.29 7.95
N SER A 107 1.25 5.16 7.57
CA SER A 107 2.33 4.83 6.65
C SER A 107 3.22 3.70 7.18
N LEU A 108 3.51 3.68 8.48
CA LEU A 108 4.28 2.59 9.10
C LEU A 108 3.60 1.24 8.92
N GLY A 109 2.29 1.18 9.12
CA GLY A 109 1.51 -0.04 8.86
C GLY A 109 1.58 -0.47 7.40
N VAL A 110 1.39 0.46 6.47
CA VAL A 110 1.45 0.19 5.02
C VAL A 110 2.83 -0.33 4.60
N HIS A 111 3.90 0.36 4.98
CA HIS A 111 5.27 -0.04 4.62
C HIS A 111 5.70 -1.36 5.27
N LEU A 112 5.29 -1.59 6.52
CA LEU A 112 5.57 -2.85 7.21
C LEU A 112 4.89 -4.04 6.52
N TYR A 113 3.68 -3.85 5.97
CA TYR A 113 2.95 -4.90 5.27
C TYR A 113 3.54 -5.26 3.89
N MET A 114 4.11 -4.29 3.15
CA MET A 114 4.58 -4.53 1.78
C MET A 114 5.49 -5.76 1.63
N PRO A 115 6.62 -5.88 2.33
CA PRO A 115 7.51 -7.05 2.20
C PRO A 115 6.88 -8.33 2.75
N LEU A 116 5.96 -8.21 3.70
CA LEU A 116 5.26 -9.37 4.28
C LEU A 116 4.23 -9.94 3.31
N ARG A 117 3.51 -9.08 2.59
CA ARG A 117 2.59 -9.51 1.52
C ARG A 117 3.30 -10.39 0.50
N ASP A 118 4.46 -9.94 0.04
CA ASP A 118 5.21 -10.67 -0.98
C ASP A 118 5.77 -11.98 -0.42
N SER A 119 6.29 -11.98 0.81
CA SER A 119 6.78 -13.19 1.49
C SER A 119 5.66 -14.22 1.69
N ILE A 120 4.50 -13.81 2.22
CA ILE A 120 3.34 -14.68 2.42
C ILE A 120 2.83 -15.19 1.06
N GLY A 121 2.70 -14.30 0.08
CA GLY A 121 2.25 -14.65 -1.27
C GLY A 121 3.13 -15.70 -1.95
N MET A 122 4.44 -15.54 -1.88
CA MET A 122 5.39 -16.52 -2.40
C MET A 122 5.30 -17.86 -1.69
N SER A 123 5.10 -17.87 -0.36
CA SER A 123 4.98 -19.12 0.41
C SER A 123 3.72 -19.92 0.08
N LEU A 124 2.67 -19.25 -0.40
CA LEU A 124 1.41 -19.87 -0.86
C LEU A 124 1.46 -20.31 -2.33
N ALA A 125 2.50 -19.91 -3.08
CA ALA A 125 2.69 -20.31 -4.47
C ALA A 125 3.30 -21.71 -4.57
N GLU A 126 3.10 -22.38 -5.70
CA GLU A 126 3.84 -23.58 -6.07
C GLU A 126 5.25 -23.17 -6.56
N PRO A 127 6.29 -23.97 -6.27
CA PRO A 127 7.67 -23.56 -6.55
C PRO A 127 7.97 -23.21 -8.00
N ASP A 128 7.29 -23.86 -8.95
CA ASP A 128 7.40 -23.67 -10.40
C ASP A 128 6.43 -22.62 -10.98
N GLN A 129 5.57 -22.01 -10.16
CA GLN A 129 4.55 -21.05 -10.57
C GLN A 129 4.54 -19.78 -9.69
N ILE A 130 5.67 -19.42 -9.11
CA ILE A 130 5.75 -18.23 -8.23
C ILE A 130 5.41 -16.95 -9.01
N GLY A 131 6.01 -16.74 -10.18
CA GLY A 131 5.75 -15.57 -11.00
C GLY A 131 4.29 -15.44 -11.42
N LYS A 132 3.69 -16.54 -11.91
CA LYS A 132 2.27 -16.61 -12.25
C LYS A 132 1.37 -16.22 -11.07
N ARG A 133 1.68 -16.74 -9.85
CA ARG A 133 0.90 -16.46 -8.65
C ARG A 133 1.04 -15.01 -8.21
N MET A 134 2.25 -14.49 -8.20
CA MET A 134 2.51 -13.08 -7.86
C MET A 134 1.88 -12.14 -8.89
N GLY A 135 1.90 -12.51 -10.17
CA GLY A 135 1.20 -11.79 -11.23
C GLY A 135 -0.32 -11.77 -11.04
N GLN A 136 -0.94 -12.87 -10.57
CA GLN A 136 -2.36 -12.92 -10.22
C GLN A 136 -2.69 -12.00 -9.04
N PHE A 137 -1.85 -11.99 -7.99
CA PHE A 137 -2.02 -11.08 -6.86
C PHE A 137 -1.90 -9.62 -7.31
N GLY A 138 -0.92 -9.30 -8.16
CA GLY A 138 -0.77 -7.96 -8.72
C GLY A 138 -1.95 -7.54 -9.59
N GLY A 139 -2.40 -8.41 -10.49
CA GLY A 139 -3.57 -8.16 -11.33
C GLY A 139 -4.84 -7.92 -10.52
N LEU A 140 -5.09 -8.75 -9.48
CA LEU A 140 -6.20 -8.53 -8.54
C LEU A 140 -6.06 -7.20 -7.79
N SER A 141 -4.86 -6.86 -7.32
CA SER A 141 -4.62 -5.58 -6.65
C SER A 141 -5.04 -4.41 -7.54
N PHE A 142 -4.62 -4.39 -8.79
CA PHE A 142 -5.00 -3.34 -9.74
C PHE A 142 -6.49 -3.35 -10.08
N ALA A 143 -7.12 -4.53 -10.22
CA ALA A 143 -8.57 -4.63 -10.44
C ALA A 143 -9.35 -4.01 -9.27
N VAL A 144 -8.94 -4.31 -8.04
CA VAL A 144 -9.56 -3.75 -6.83
C VAL A 144 -9.33 -2.25 -6.71
N LEU A 145 -8.12 -1.77 -7.03
CA LEU A 145 -7.83 -0.33 -7.07
C LEU A 145 -8.69 0.41 -8.12
N THR A 146 -8.95 -0.22 -9.26
CA THR A 146 -9.88 0.33 -10.28
C THR A 146 -11.29 0.46 -9.72
N VAL A 147 -11.81 -0.58 -9.06
CA VAL A 147 -13.15 -0.57 -8.44
C VAL A 147 -13.22 0.47 -7.32
N ALA A 148 -12.22 0.52 -6.45
CA ALA A 148 -12.14 1.52 -5.38
C ALA A 148 -12.07 2.94 -5.96
N GLY A 149 -11.24 3.15 -7.00
CA GLY A 149 -11.13 4.43 -7.69
C GLY A 149 -12.45 4.88 -8.30
N LEU A 150 -13.18 3.99 -8.99
CA LEU A 150 -14.53 4.27 -9.50
C LEU A 150 -15.50 4.67 -8.37
N SER A 151 -15.49 3.92 -7.27
CA SER A 151 -16.30 4.22 -6.10
C SER A 151 -15.98 5.62 -5.53
N VAL A 152 -14.70 5.91 -5.32
CA VAL A 152 -14.23 7.22 -4.84
C VAL A 152 -14.60 8.33 -5.81
N PHE A 153 -14.38 8.12 -7.11
CA PHE A 153 -14.74 9.09 -8.15
C PHE A 153 -16.23 9.51 -8.03
N PHE A 154 -17.13 8.55 -7.99
CA PHE A 154 -18.57 8.85 -7.90
C PHE A 154 -18.95 9.46 -6.55
N LEU A 155 -18.40 8.95 -5.43
CA LEU A 155 -18.70 9.47 -4.09
C LEU A 155 -18.26 10.92 -3.91
N PHE A 156 -17.10 11.31 -4.45
CA PHE A 156 -16.67 12.72 -4.45
C PHE A 156 -17.44 13.56 -5.50
N ARG A 157 -17.69 12.99 -6.68
CA ARG A 157 -18.42 13.69 -7.76
C ARG A 157 -19.84 14.08 -7.35
N PHE A 158 -20.55 13.19 -6.67
CA PHE A 158 -21.90 13.44 -6.17
C PHE A 158 -21.92 14.15 -4.80
N GLY A 159 -20.77 14.48 -4.25
CA GLY A 159 -20.66 15.21 -2.97
C GLY A 159 -21.05 14.40 -1.75
N VAL A 160 -21.11 13.06 -1.85
CA VAL A 160 -21.30 12.15 -0.70
C VAL A 160 -20.07 12.20 0.20
N PHE A 161 -18.86 12.18 -0.39
CA PHE A 161 -17.60 12.38 0.34
C PHE A 161 -17.07 13.79 0.09
N ARG A 162 -16.58 14.42 1.18
CA ARG A 162 -15.95 15.74 1.16
C ARG A 162 -14.91 15.81 2.28
N PHE A 163 -13.79 16.49 2.03
CA PHE A 163 -12.81 16.78 3.08
C PHE A 163 -13.19 17.94 4.00
N THR A 164 -14.14 18.77 3.56
CA THR A 164 -14.68 19.88 4.35
C THR A 164 -15.70 19.45 5.42
N SER A 165 -16.16 18.19 5.41
CA SER A 165 -17.05 17.63 6.45
C SER A 165 -16.26 17.29 7.72
N ASP A 166 -16.94 17.28 8.89
CA ASP A 166 -16.32 16.93 10.17
C ASP A 166 -15.69 15.52 10.11
N ILE A 167 -16.42 14.54 9.56
CA ILE A 167 -15.95 13.17 9.36
C ILE A 167 -15.46 13.02 7.91
N LYS A 168 -14.21 12.57 7.75
CA LYS A 168 -13.61 12.23 6.46
C LYS A 168 -13.94 10.77 6.13
N TRP A 169 -15.16 10.54 5.67
CA TRP A 169 -15.72 9.19 5.44
C TRP A 169 -14.83 8.29 4.59
N THR A 170 -14.08 8.84 3.64
CA THR A 170 -13.16 8.05 2.83
C THR A 170 -12.10 7.35 3.69
N PHE A 171 -11.54 8.03 4.70
CA PHE A 171 -10.55 7.45 5.61
C PHE A 171 -11.18 6.48 6.60
N VAL A 172 -12.41 6.73 7.05
CA VAL A 172 -13.15 5.77 7.89
C VAL A 172 -13.41 4.47 7.13
N VAL A 173 -13.88 4.55 5.89
CA VAL A 173 -14.11 3.39 5.03
C VAL A 173 -12.79 2.63 4.78
N ALA A 174 -11.70 3.34 4.50
CA ALA A 174 -10.39 2.73 4.36
C ALA A 174 -9.93 2.01 5.64
N ALA A 175 -10.13 2.62 6.81
CA ALA A 175 -9.80 2.01 8.10
C ALA A 175 -10.62 0.72 8.35
N VAL A 176 -11.91 0.72 8.00
CA VAL A 176 -12.76 -0.49 8.08
C VAL A 176 -12.21 -1.60 7.20
N PHE A 177 -11.77 -1.31 5.97
CA PHE A 177 -11.15 -2.31 5.11
C PHE A 177 -9.83 -2.84 5.66
N TYR A 178 -8.99 -2.00 6.30
CA TYR A 178 -7.81 -2.49 7.02
C TYR A 178 -8.19 -3.42 8.19
N LEU A 179 -9.23 -3.11 8.94
CA LEU A 179 -9.73 -3.99 10.01
C LEU A 179 -10.28 -5.32 9.45
N LEU A 180 -10.96 -5.30 8.30
CA LEU A 180 -11.34 -6.53 7.60
C LEU A 180 -10.12 -7.34 7.18
N ALA A 181 -9.06 -6.69 6.71
CA ALA A 181 -7.79 -7.37 6.40
C ALA A 181 -7.18 -8.02 7.65
N VAL A 182 -7.24 -7.36 8.81
CA VAL A 182 -6.83 -7.96 10.11
C VAL A 182 -7.61 -9.24 10.37
N VAL A 183 -8.94 -9.22 10.24
CA VAL A 183 -9.79 -10.41 10.45
C VAL A 183 -9.40 -11.54 9.50
N MET A 184 -9.26 -11.25 8.19
CA MET A 184 -8.87 -12.26 7.20
C MET A 184 -7.46 -12.82 7.46
N MET A 185 -6.52 -11.98 7.91
CA MET A 185 -5.17 -12.42 8.31
C MET A 185 -5.19 -13.29 9.58
N VAL A 186 -6.05 -13.00 10.54
CA VAL A 186 -6.23 -13.86 11.72
C VAL A 186 -6.77 -15.22 11.30
N LEU A 187 -7.79 -15.27 10.44
CA LEU A 187 -8.32 -16.52 9.90
C LEU A 187 -7.25 -17.30 9.12
N LEU A 188 -6.46 -16.61 8.29
CA LEU A 188 -5.33 -17.21 7.58
C LEU A 188 -4.31 -17.81 8.56
N LYS A 189 -3.99 -17.12 9.65
CA LYS A 189 -3.08 -17.61 10.69
C LYS A 189 -3.59 -18.87 11.37
N LEU A 190 -4.90 -18.96 11.62
CA LEU A 190 -5.53 -20.15 12.22
C LEU A 190 -5.47 -21.36 11.29
N GLU A 191 -5.60 -21.16 9.98
CA GLU A 191 -5.51 -22.24 8.98
C GLU A 191 -4.07 -22.70 8.72
N THR A 192 -3.14 -21.76 8.55
CA THR A 192 -1.75 -22.06 8.12
C THR A 192 -0.81 -22.31 9.28
N GLY A 193 -1.14 -21.83 10.48
CA GLY A 193 -0.18 -21.61 11.55
C GLY A 193 0.71 -20.39 11.24
N GLN A 194 1.94 -20.39 11.77
CA GLN A 194 2.88 -19.30 11.49
C GLN A 194 3.73 -19.61 10.26
N ILE A 195 3.59 -18.82 9.20
CA ILE A 195 4.58 -18.77 8.14
C ILE A 195 5.81 -18.03 8.69
N ARG A 196 6.86 -18.76 8.95
CA ARG A 196 8.16 -18.20 9.34
C ARG A 196 9.08 -18.32 8.14
N THR A 197 9.28 -17.20 7.45
CA THR A 197 10.37 -17.16 6.48
C THR A 197 11.68 -17.23 7.26
N LYS A 198 12.53 -18.23 6.96
CA LYS A 198 13.86 -18.33 7.54
C LYS A 198 14.67 -17.14 7.05
N ARG A 199 14.65 -16.06 7.82
CA ARG A 199 15.42 -14.85 7.50
C ARG A 199 16.81 -15.03 8.07
N GLU A 200 17.80 -15.04 7.21
CA GLU A 200 19.18 -14.85 7.65
C GLU A 200 19.33 -13.46 8.29
N LYS A 201 20.18 -13.37 9.32
CA LYS A 201 20.53 -12.07 9.89
C LYS A 201 21.00 -11.15 8.76
N ILE A 202 20.30 -10.04 8.57
CA ILE A 202 20.60 -9.10 7.49
C ILE A 202 22.00 -8.55 7.76
N LYS A 203 22.94 -8.92 6.89
CA LYS A 203 24.26 -8.27 6.82
C LYS A 203 24.16 -7.18 5.77
N LEU A 204 24.29 -5.92 6.19
CA LEU A 204 24.46 -4.81 5.26
C LEU A 204 25.82 -5.00 4.55
N ILE A 205 25.77 -5.48 3.34
CA ILE A 205 26.98 -5.70 2.54
C ILE A 205 27.03 -4.62 1.47
N PHE A 206 27.90 -3.63 1.67
CA PHE A 206 28.21 -2.64 0.64
C PHE A 206 29.43 -3.13 -0.17
N ARG A 207 29.19 -3.51 -1.42
CA ARG A 207 30.25 -3.92 -2.34
C ARG A 207 30.55 -2.79 -3.33
N LYS A 208 31.81 -2.46 -3.48
CA LYS A 208 32.26 -1.40 -4.41
C LYS A 208 31.86 -1.69 -5.88
N GLU A 209 31.78 -2.97 -6.24
CA GLU A 209 31.39 -3.43 -7.57
C GLU A 209 29.96 -2.99 -7.93
N TYR A 210 29.09 -2.80 -6.94
CA TYR A 210 27.68 -2.41 -7.13
C TYR A 210 27.43 -0.90 -7.03
N LYS A 211 28.46 -0.07 -7.02
CA LYS A 211 28.33 1.41 -6.86
C LYS A 211 27.36 2.05 -7.88
N TYR A 212 27.41 1.61 -9.13
CA TYR A 212 26.51 2.12 -10.17
C TYR A 212 25.07 1.64 -9.98
N TYR A 213 24.89 0.41 -9.51
CA TYR A 213 23.56 -0.11 -9.14
C TYR A 213 22.95 0.73 -8.01
N TYR A 214 23.72 1.04 -6.96
CA TYR A 214 23.23 1.88 -5.85
C TYR A 214 22.86 3.28 -6.33
N LEU A 215 23.69 3.88 -7.20
CA LEU A 215 23.39 5.19 -7.80
C LEU A 215 22.09 5.13 -8.62
N LEU A 216 21.94 4.14 -9.49
CA LEU A 216 20.74 3.97 -10.32
C LEU A 216 19.50 3.72 -9.45
N ALA A 217 19.61 2.93 -8.38
CA ALA A 217 18.51 2.67 -7.45
C ALA A 217 18.06 3.96 -6.74
N ILE A 218 19.00 4.81 -6.32
CA ILE A 218 18.70 6.11 -5.70
C ILE A 218 18.00 7.02 -6.72
N VAL A 219 18.57 7.18 -7.92
CA VAL A 219 18.00 8.04 -8.98
C VAL A 219 16.60 7.57 -9.36
N PHE A 220 16.39 6.27 -9.51
CA PHE A 220 15.07 5.69 -9.79
C PHE A 220 14.07 5.96 -8.65
N GLY A 221 14.52 5.82 -7.39
CA GLY A 221 13.68 6.12 -6.21
C GLY A 221 13.27 7.59 -6.19
N VAL A 222 14.18 8.52 -6.44
CA VAL A 222 13.89 9.96 -6.53
C VAL A 222 12.92 10.26 -7.66
N GLN A 223 13.16 9.75 -8.87
CA GLN A 223 12.26 9.94 -10.02
C GLN A 223 10.85 9.42 -9.71
N LYS A 224 10.74 8.22 -9.18
CA LYS A 224 9.46 7.62 -8.80
C LYS A 224 8.72 8.52 -7.80
N GLN A 225 9.41 9.00 -6.77
CA GLN A 225 8.82 9.83 -5.74
C GLN A 225 8.36 11.18 -6.28
N VAL A 226 9.15 11.82 -7.12
CA VAL A 226 8.75 13.07 -7.81
C VAL A 226 7.45 12.86 -8.59
N MET A 227 7.34 11.80 -9.38
CA MET A 227 6.14 11.54 -10.18
C MET A 227 4.92 11.21 -9.34
N LEU A 228 5.07 10.40 -8.28
CA LEU A 228 3.93 9.97 -7.45
C LEU A 228 3.42 11.07 -6.51
N VAL A 229 4.29 11.94 -6.04
CA VAL A 229 3.95 13.00 -5.08
C VAL A 229 3.64 14.31 -5.77
N PHE A 230 4.57 14.80 -6.57
CA PHE A 230 4.45 16.11 -7.19
C PHE A 230 3.63 16.09 -8.49
N GLY A 231 3.49 14.94 -9.16
CA GLY A 231 2.59 14.83 -10.31
C GLY A 231 1.14 15.23 -9.96
N PRO A 232 0.49 14.54 -9.00
CA PRO A 232 -0.84 14.93 -8.51
C PRO A 232 -0.87 16.35 -7.93
N TRP A 233 0.19 16.76 -7.22
CA TRP A 233 0.27 18.10 -6.62
C TRP A 233 0.25 19.22 -7.66
N VAL A 234 1.02 19.10 -8.74
CA VAL A 234 1.02 20.08 -9.85
C VAL A 234 -0.37 20.17 -10.48
N LEU A 235 -1.06 19.05 -10.65
CA LEU A 235 -2.43 19.06 -11.17
C LEU A 235 -3.39 19.84 -10.25
N ILE A 236 -3.23 19.69 -8.93
CA ILE A 236 -4.06 20.36 -7.93
C ILE A 236 -3.69 21.85 -7.81
N GLU A 237 -2.40 22.14 -7.56
CA GLU A 237 -1.93 23.47 -7.20
C GLU A 237 -1.83 24.41 -8.40
N THR A 238 -1.26 23.92 -9.52
CA THR A 238 -0.98 24.76 -10.70
C THR A 238 -2.13 24.76 -11.67
N LEU A 239 -2.80 23.61 -11.88
CA LEU A 239 -3.87 23.47 -12.87
C LEU A 239 -5.26 23.48 -12.25
N GLY A 240 -5.37 23.66 -10.91
CA GLY A 240 -6.64 23.75 -10.20
C GLY A 240 -7.53 22.50 -10.33
N GLN A 241 -6.94 21.34 -10.62
CA GLN A 241 -7.70 20.12 -10.85
C GLN A 241 -8.26 19.56 -9.54
N ARG A 242 -9.46 18.99 -9.65
CA ARG A 242 -10.18 18.40 -8.52
C ARG A 242 -9.82 16.93 -8.31
N VAL A 243 -10.27 16.40 -7.17
CA VAL A 243 -10.11 14.97 -6.79
C VAL A 243 -10.53 14.02 -7.91
N ASP A 244 -11.64 14.31 -8.59
CA ASP A 244 -12.19 13.46 -9.64
C ASP A 244 -11.21 13.24 -10.82
N VAL A 245 -10.47 14.28 -11.22
CA VAL A 245 -9.45 14.16 -12.29
C VAL A 245 -8.26 13.31 -11.83
N ILE A 246 -7.77 13.52 -10.61
CA ILE A 246 -6.66 12.75 -10.06
C ILE A 246 -7.02 11.26 -9.96
N VAL A 247 -8.21 10.97 -9.45
CA VAL A 247 -8.72 9.60 -9.33
C VAL A 247 -8.92 8.97 -10.70
N LEU A 248 -9.43 9.72 -11.71
CA LEU A 248 -9.58 9.21 -13.08
C LEU A 248 -8.25 8.74 -13.68
N LEU A 249 -7.16 9.51 -13.50
CA LEU A 249 -5.84 9.12 -13.94
C LEU A 249 -5.36 7.83 -13.23
N GLY A 250 -5.64 7.70 -11.93
CA GLY A 250 -5.38 6.48 -11.17
C GLY A 250 -6.18 5.27 -11.68
N ILE A 251 -7.45 5.47 -12.06
CA ILE A 251 -8.30 4.42 -12.67
C ILE A 251 -7.70 3.93 -13.98
N ILE A 252 -7.26 4.84 -14.86
CA ILE A 252 -6.63 4.49 -16.13
C ILE A 252 -5.37 3.64 -15.87
N ALA A 253 -4.48 4.11 -14.98
CA ALA A 253 -3.25 3.41 -14.65
C ALA A 253 -3.49 2.03 -14.04
N SER A 254 -4.45 1.91 -13.10
CA SER A 254 -4.78 0.63 -12.45
C SER A 254 -5.47 -0.34 -13.42
N THR A 255 -6.30 0.16 -14.33
CA THR A 255 -6.93 -0.67 -15.36
C THR A 255 -5.88 -1.28 -16.30
N LEU A 256 -4.88 -0.51 -16.73
CA LEU A 256 -3.76 -1.04 -17.51
C LEU A 256 -2.96 -2.09 -16.71
N GLY A 257 -2.67 -1.81 -15.43
CA GLY A 257 -1.97 -2.72 -14.54
C GLY A 257 -2.68 -4.06 -14.33
N MET A 258 -4.01 -4.05 -14.27
CA MET A 258 -4.83 -5.25 -14.10
C MET A 258 -4.56 -6.31 -15.19
N PHE A 259 -4.40 -5.88 -16.44
CA PHE A 259 -4.11 -6.78 -17.56
C PHE A 259 -2.62 -7.09 -17.69
N PHE A 260 -1.76 -6.12 -17.40
CA PHE A 260 -0.32 -6.26 -17.60
C PHE A 260 0.34 -7.18 -16.56
N MET A 261 -0.01 -7.08 -15.28
CA MET A 261 0.66 -7.81 -14.20
C MET A 261 0.55 -9.34 -14.29
N PRO A 262 -0.61 -9.93 -14.61
CA PRO A 262 -0.70 -11.37 -14.80
C PRO A 262 0.14 -11.87 -15.98
N GLN A 263 0.25 -11.07 -17.03
CA GLN A 263 1.08 -11.41 -18.20
C GLN A 263 2.56 -11.33 -17.88
N LEU A 264 2.98 -10.29 -17.15
CA LEU A 264 4.34 -10.15 -16.67
C LEU A 264 4.75 -11.35 -15.80
N GLY A 265 3.88 -11.78 -14.88
CA GLY A 265 4.13 -12.97 -14.06
C GLY A 265 4.38 -14.24 -14.87
N LYS A 266 3.60 -14.48 -15.93
CA LYS A 266 3.81 -15.62 -16.85
C LYS A 266 5.14 -15.50 -17.60
N TRP A 267 5.53 -14.29 -18.02
CA TRP A 267 6.81 -14.06 -18.69
C TRP A 267 8.00 -14.32 -17.77
N ILE A 268 7.91 -13.92 -16.50
CA ILE A 268 8.93 -14.20 -15.48
C ILE A 268 9.12 -15.70 -15.30
N ASP A 269 8.04 -16.49 -15.17
CA ASP A 269 8.13 -17.95 -15.04
C ASP A 269 8.71 -18.59 -16.32
N ARG A 270 8.41 -18.05 -17.51
CA ARG A 270 8.86 -18.61 -18.80
C ARG A 270 10.31 -18.27 -19.13
N PHE A 271 10.72 -17.02 -18.89
CA PHE A 271 12.01 -16.50 -19.39
C PHE A 271 13.05 -16.32 -18.26
N GLY A 272 12.62 -16.42 -17.01
CA GLY A 272 13.43 -16.09 -15.85
C GLY A 272 13.67 -14.59 -15.69
N VAL A 273 14.28 -14.20 -14.57
CA VAL A 273 14.81 -12.86 -14.35
C VAL A 273 16.29 -12.90 -14.70
N LYS A 274 16.65 -12.35 -15.84
CA LYS A 274 18.05 -12.20 -16.26
C LYS A 274 18.56 -10.81 -15.93
#